data_7527c8392c6fc3fb89b526bdfdd4e4c8
#
_entry.id   7527c8392c6fc3fb89b526bdfdd4e4c8
#
_cell.length_a   1.000
_cell.length_b   1.000
_cell.length_c   1.000
_cell.angle_alpha   90.00
_cell.angle_beta   90.00
_cell.angle_gamma   90.00
#
_symmetry.space_group_name_H-M   'P 1'
#
loop_
_entity.id
_entity.type
_entity.pdbx_description
1 polymer ?
#
loop_
_entity_poly.entity_id
_entity_poly.type
_entity_poly.pdbx_seq_one_letter_code
_entity_poly.pdbx_strand_id
1 'polypeptide(L)'
;MRRRRFGLAIAGLAAALLSHAAAAQSAGSSATGAKPGTSRATKAAASRPGASTASADTGAAAYAQRFASLCAACHGANGRSETPGTPSLAGQHGFYAITQLFLFREGRRSNEAMTAVAKTMKDDDLRGFAAVIDALPALPPAPAATPADPARMAKARELARQHKCVFCHGDDLSGGQQVPRIGGQREEYLRESLRGFKSGQRPGYTQAMTEAVSQVSVEELDLLAYYAARSPVASGAGAASAPPMAPAKR
;
A
#
# COMPACT_ATOMS: atom_id res chain seq x y z
N MET A 1 -22.16 -58.28 0.22
CA MET A 1 -22.02 -58.92 -1.12
C MET A 1 -22.41 -57.91 -2.19
N ARG A 2 -21.61 -57.76 -3.19
CA ARG A 2 -21.63 -57.12 -4.51
C ARG A 2 -20.66 -55.93 -4.64
N ARG A 3 -19.45 -56.29 -5.04
CA ARG A 3 -18.45 -55.43 -5.68
C ARG A 3 -18.94 -55.07 -7.11
N ARG A 4 -18.89 -53.81 -7.47
CA ARG A 4 -18.88 -53.42 -8.91
C ARG A 4 -17.59 -52.67 -9.22
N ARG A 5 -16.78 -53.32 -10.02
CA ARG A 5 -15.62 -52.78 -10.74
C ARG A 5 -16.13 -52.17 -12.04
N PHE A 6 -15.68 -51.01 -12.37
CA PHE A 6 -15.64 -50.41 -13.73
C PHE A 6 -14.31 -49.69 -13.74
N GLY A 7 -13.35 -49.98 -14.49
CA GLY A 7 -13.27 -50.25 -15.91
C GLY A 7 -12.61 -49.05 -16.58
N LEU A 8 -11.27 -49.16 -16.78
CA LEU A 8 -10.37 -48.21 -17.49
C LEU A 8 -10.88 -47.98 -18.91
N ALA A 9 -10.83 -46.72 -19.40
CA ALA A 9 -10.70 -46.42 -20.79
C ALA A 9 -9.69 -45.28 -20.96
N ILE A 10 -8.51 -45.67 -21.44
CA ILE A 10 -7.44 -44.80 -21.94
C ILE A 10 -7.78 -44.48 -23.40
N ALA A 11 -7.87 -43.23 -23.75
CA ALA A 11 -7.81 -42.80 -25.12
C ALA A 11 -6.80 -41.65 -25.23
N GLY A 12 -5.65 -41.97 -25.78
CA GLY A 12 -4.62 -41.01 -26.17
C GLY A 12 -5.04 -40.27 -27.45
N LEU A 13 -4.64 -39.02 -27.52
CA LEU A 13 -4.55 -38.33 -28.82
C LEU A 13 -3.26 -37.51 -28.87
N ALA A 14 -2.60 -37.71 -29.99
CA ALA A 14 -1.23 -37.35 -30.30
C ALA A 14 -1.03 -35.87 -30.64
N ALA A 15 0.23 -35.50 -30.55
CA ALA A 15 0.91 -34.27 -30.89
C ALA A 15 0.56 -33.65 -32.26
N ALA A 16 0.58 -32.32 -32.34
CA ALA A 16 0.94 -31.58 -33.53
C ALA A 16 1.79 -30.35 -33.14
N LEU A 17 3.09 -30.51 -33.35
CA LEU A 17 4.10 -29.46 -33.38
C LEU A 17 3.95 -28.67 -34.68
N LEU A 18 3.75 -27.36 -34.60
CA LEU A 18 3.94 -26.46 -35.72
C LEU A 18 4.92 -25.37 -35.35
N SER A 19 6.16 -25.61 -35.75
CA SER A 19 7.25 -24.65 -35.76
C SER A 19 6.98 -23.60 -36.83
N HIS A 20 7.00 -22.32 -36.50
CA HIS A 20 7.16 -21.25 -37.51
C HIS A 20 8.42 -20.46 -37.16
N ALA A 21 9.44 -20.72 -37.94
CA ALA A 21 10.59 -19.87 -38.13
C ALA A 21 10.22 -18.75 -39.11
N ALA A 22 10.48 -17.52 -38.78
CA ALA A 22 10.44 -16.43 -39.75
C ALA A 22 11.64 -15.51 -39.56
N ALA A 23 12.26 -15.32 -40.65
CA ALA A 23 13.52 -14.77 -41.06
C ALA A 23 13.76 -13.31 -40.65
N ALA A 24 15.04 -13.06 -40.40
CA ALA A 24 15.69 -11.76 -40.37
C ALA A 24 15.77 -11.18 -41.81
N GLN A 25 15.51 -9.88 -41.91
CA GLN A 25 15.96 -9.09 -43.06
C GLN A 25 16.68 -7.85 -42.56
N SER A 26 17.99 -7.88 -42.77
CA SER A 26 18.90 -6.75 -42.75
C SER A 26 18.88 -6.08 -44.13
N ALA A 27 18.74 -4.77 -44.14
CA ALA A 27 19.20 -3.98 -45.30
C ALA A 27 19.73 -2.63 -44.75
N GLY A 28 21.02 -2.47 -44.87
CA GLY A 28 21.73 -1.25 -44.67
C GLY A 28 21.63 -0.37 -45.93
N SER A 29 21.82 0.93 -45.74
CA SER A 29 22.43 1.80 -46.76
C SER A 29 22.99 3.06 -46.10
N SER A 30 24.26 3.27 -46.40
CA SER A 30 25.08 4.42 -46.12
C SER A 30 24.83 5.50 -47.17
N ALA A 31 24.98 6.78 -46.80
CA ALA A 31 25.64 7.85 -47.59
C ALA A 31 25.54 9.20 -46.85
N THR A 32 26.62 9.67 -46.35
CA THR A 32 27.46 10.80 -46.74
C THR A 32 26.80 12.20 -46.84
N GLY A 33 27.23 13.11 -46.00
CA GLY A 33 27.87 14.37 -46.40
C GLY A 33 27.01 15.62 -46.39
N ALA A 34 27.26 16.53 -45.43
CA ALA A 34 27.67 17.92 -45.66
C ALA A 34 27.33 18.84 -44.44
N LYS A 35 28.34 19.42 -43.84
CA LYS A 35 28.30 20.73 -43.15
C LYS A 35 28.73 21.83 -44.16
N PRO A 36 28.58 23.13 -43.88
CA PRO A 36 28.21 23.87 -42.68
C PRO A 36 27.20 25.02 -42.92
N GLY A 37 26.69 25.61 -41.81
CA GLY A 37 25.93 26.84 -41.89
C GLY A 37 25.67 27.41 -40.49
N THR A 38 26.53 28.33 -40.05
CA THR A 38 26.39 29.16 -38.86
C THR A 38 25.20 30.10 -38.99
N SER A 39 24.28 30.05 -38.03
CA SER A 39 23.51 31.26 -37.70
C SER A 39 23.12 31.22 -36.21
N ARG A 40 23.76 32.13 -35.50
CA ARG A 40 23.55 32.49 -34.11
C ARG A 40 22.27 33.32 -34.00
N ALA A 41 21.21 32.70 -33.52
CA ALA A 41 20.02 33.44 -33.07
C ALA A 41 19.87 33.21 -31.57
N THR A 42 20.31 34.19 -30.80
CA THR A 42 20.02 34.34 -29.39
C THR A 42 18.53 34.58 -29.22
N LYS A 43 17.79 33.56 -28.86
CA LYS A 43 16.40 33.69 -28.43
C LYS A 43 16.40 33.81 -26.91
N ALA A 44 16.11 35.00 -26.42
CA ALA A 44 15.94 35.30 -25.01
C ALA A 44 14.98 34.30 -24.38
N ALA A 45 15.46 33.64 -23.31
CA ALA A 45 14.61 32.85 -22.42
C ALA A 45 13.66 33.84 -21.72
N ALA A 46 12.42 33.87 -22.16
CA ALA A 46 11.36 34.50 -21.41
C ALA A 46 11.12 33.67 -20.15
N SER A 47 11.57 34.19 -19.02
CA SER A 47 11.25 33.69 -17.68
C SER A 47 9.73 33.70 -17.53
N ARG A 48 9.09 32.54 -17.51
CA ARG A 48 7.67 32.44 -17.12
C ARG A 48 7.60 32.79 -15.63
N PRO A 49 6.76 33.76 -15.23
CA PRO A 49 6.57 34.09 -13.82
C PRO A 49 5.99 32.88 -13.10
N GLY A 50 6.50 32.60 -11.91
CA GLY A 50 6.05 31.54 -11.04
C GLY A 50 4.58 31.64 -10.64
N ALA A 51 3.76 30.80 -11.26
CA ALA A 51 2.35 30.65 -10.93
C ALA A 51 2.07 29.17 -10.57
N SER A 52 2.82 28.59 -9.64
CA SER A 52 2.59 27.17 -9.30
C SER A 52 2.71 26.79 -7.83
N THR A 53 3.32 27.59 -6.96
CA THR A 53 3.45 27.21 -5.54
C THR A 53 2.21 27.58 -4.73
N ALA A 54 1.60 28.73 -4.97
CA ALA A 54 0.43 29.17 -4.22
C ALA A 54 -0.83 28.31 -4.47
N SER A 55 -1.02 27.78 -5.69
CA SER A 55 -2.18 26.91 -6.00
C SER A 55 -2.02 25.51 -5.43
N ALA A 56 -0.79 24.99 -5.31
CA ALA A 56 -0.53 23.69 -4.70
C ALA A 56 -0.74 23.73 -3.18
N ASP A 57 -0.31 24.81 -2.53
CA ASP A 57 -0.50 25.00 -1.08
C ASP A 57 -1.97 25.15 -0.69
N THR A 58 -2.78 25.86 -1.48
CA THR A 58 -4.23 25.97 -1.22
C THR A 58 -4.94 24.62 -1.39
N GLY A 59 -4.52 23.81 -2.36
CA GLY A 59 -5.04 22.45 -2.56
C GLY A 59 -4.72 21.52 -1.40
N ALA A 60 -3.46 21.51 -0.94
CA ALA A 60 -3.03 20.69 0.19
C ALA A 60 -3.76 21.06 1.49
N ALA A 61 -3.90 22.38 1.78
CA ALA A 61 -4.63 22.86 2.94
C ALA A 61 -6.12 22.47 2.90
N ALA A 62 -6.76 22.52 1.73
CA ALA A 62 -8.14 22.11 1.55
C ALA A 62 -8.34 20.61 1.83
N TYR A 63 -7.42 19.74 1.37
CA TYR A 63 -7.49 18.30 1.67
C TYR A 63 -7.18 17.99 3.13
N ALA A 64 -6.29 18.73 3.78
CA ALA A 64 -6.05 18.60 5.23
C ALA A 64 -7.31 18.94 6.04
N GLN A 65 -8.04 19.98 5.68
CA GLN A 65 -9.33 20.31 6.32
C GLN A 65 -10.39 19.24 6.07
N ARG A 66 -10.48 18.74 4.84
CA ARG A 66 -11.40 17.64 4.52
C ARG A 66 -11.04 16.34 5.24
N PHE A 67 -9.75 16.04 5.42
CA PHE A 67 -9.30 14.92 6.25
C PHE A 67 -9.77 15.08 7.70
N ALA A 68 -9.61 16.27 8.27
CA ALA A 68 -10.05 16.54 9.65
C ALA A 68 -11.55 16.38 9.83
N SER A 69 -12.38 16.72 8.84
CA SER A 69 -13.83 16.61 8.93
C SER A 69 -14.38 15.23 8.56
N LEU A 70 -13.74 14.52 7.62
CA LEU A 70 -14.27 13.28 7.06
C LEU A 70 -13.58 12.03 7.61
N CYS A 71 -12.26 12.06 7.81
CA CYS A 71 -11.46 10.89 8.13
C CYS A 71 -11.14 10.78 9.62
N ALA A 72 -10.88 11.94 10.25
CA ALA A 72 -10.34 12.01 11.61
C ALA A 72 -11.29 11.45 12.69
N ALA A 73 -12.60 11.46 12.46
CA ALA A 73 -13.58 10.91 13.41
C ALA A 73 -13.33 9.43 13.74
N CYS A 74 -12.84 8.66 12.75
CA CYS A 74 -12.54 7.24 12.94
C CYS A 74 -11.04 6.96 12.99
N HIS A 75 -10.25 7.67 12.16
CA HIS A 75 -8.82 7.43 12.02
C HIS A 75 -7.95 8.29 12.97
N GLY A 76 -8.56 9.20 13.75
CA GLY A 76 -7.86 10.15 14.62
C GLY A 76 -7.35 11.38 13.89
N ALA A 77 -7.33 12.53 14.57
CA ALA A 77 -6.93 13.82 13.97
C ALA A 77 -5.47 13.84 13.47
N ASN A 78 -4.60 13.05 14.12
CA ASN A 78 -3.21 12.84 13.76
C ASN A 78 -2.97 11.53 13.00
N GLY A 79 -4.04 10.89 12.52
CA GLY A 79 -3.97 9.59 11.85
C GLY A 79 -3.77 8.39 12.78
N ARG A 80 -3.76 8.55 14.11
CA ARG A 80 -3.75 7.44 15.06
C ARG A 80 -5.19 7.11 15.43
N SER A 81 -5.66 5.94 15.03
CA SER A 81 -7.00 5.48 15.40
C SER A 81 -7.03 4.91 16.82
N GLU A 82 -8.03 5.33 17.57
CA GLU A 82 -8.40 4.72 18.87
C GLU A 82 -9.64 3.83 18.74
N THR A 83 -10.29 3.84 17.58
CA THR A 83 -11.47 3.04 17.28
C THR A 83 -11.07 1.58 17.01
N PRO A 84 -11.65 0.59 17.70
CA PRO A 84 -11.38 -0.83 17.45
C PRO A 84 -11.61 -1.20 15.98
N GLY A 85 -10.71 -2.01 15.40
CA GLY A 85 -10.81 -2.46 14.01
C GLY A 85 -10.52 -1.40 12.94
N THR A 86 -10.45 -0.11 13.31
CA THR A 86 -10.10 0.97 12.37
C THR A 86 -8.59 1.16 12.34
N PRO A 87 -7.95 1.15 11.16
CA PRO A 87 -6.49 1.29 11.08
C PRO A 87 -6.01 2.70 11.38
N SER A 88 -4.82 2.80 11.96
CA SER A 88 -4.06 4.05 11.97
C SER A 88 -3.54 4.37 10.57
N LEU A 89 -3.55 5.65 10.20
CA LEU A 89 -3.05 6.17 8.93
C LEU A 89 -1.71 6.91 9.10
N ALA A 90 -1.34 7.24 10.33
CA ALA A 90 -0.09 7.92 10.66
C ALA A 90 1.14 7.15 10.14
N GLY A 91 1.99 7.83 9.36
CA GLY A 91 3.18 7.24 8.74
C GLY A 91 2.89 6.22 7.65
N GLN A 92 1.66 6.16 7.13
CA GLN A 92 1.33 5.27 6.02
C GLN A 92 1.71 5.90 4.68
N HIS A 93 2.19 5.08 3.75
CA HIS A 93 2.64 5.54 2.43
C HIS A 93 1.47 5.99 1.55
N GLY A 94 1.62 7.15 0.92
CA GLY A 94 0.59 7.73 0.05
C GLY A 94 0.21 6.82 -1.11
N PHE A 95 1.17 6.12 -1.72
CA PHE A 95 0.87 5.18 -2.81
C PHE A 95 0.04 3.98 -2.34
N TYR A 96 0.28 3.47 -1.13
CA TYR A 96 -0.59 2.46 -0.54
C TYR A 96 -1.98 3.05 -0.21
N ALA A 97 -2.03 4.25 0.35
CA ALA A 97 -3.28 4.92 0.72
C ALA A 97 -4.19 5.16 -0.50
N ILE A 98 -3.66 5.70 -1.60
CA ILE A 98 -4.45 5.92 -2.83
C ILE A 98 -4.99 4.61 -3.40
N THR A 99 -4.18 3.55 -3.37
CA THR A 99 -4.60 2.22 -3.80
C THR A 99 -5.75 1.69 -2.95
N GLN A 100 -5.69 1.84 -1.62
CA GLN A 100 -6.76 1.37 -0.74
C GLN A 100 -8.07 2.16 -0.94
N LEU A 101 -7.99 3.49 -1.07
CA LEU A 101 -9.15 4.33 -1.36
C LEU A 101 -9.79 3.95 -2.70
N PHE A 102 -8.97 3.72 -3.73
CA PHE A 102 -9.44 3.22 -5.02
C PHE A 102 -10.16 1.86 -4.89
N LEU A 103 -9.58 0.90 -4.18
CA LEU A 103 -10.19 -0.42 -3.99
C LEU A 103 -11.54 -0.34 -3.26
N PHE A 104 -11.69 0.55 -2.29
CA PHE A 104 -12.97 0.80 -1.61
C PHE A 104 -13.98 1.46 -2.56
N ARG A 105 -13.56 2.46 -3.33
CA ARG A 105 -14.41 3.15 -4.31
C ARG A 105 -14.98 2.20 -5.34
N GLU A 106 -14.15 1.31 -5.87
CA GLU A 106 -14.53 0.33 -6.88
C GLU A 106 -15.18 -0.95 -6.30
N GLY A 107 -15.44 -0.98 -4.97
CA GLY A 107 -16.05 -2.13 -4.31
C GLY A 107 -15.20 -3.40 -4.32
N ARG A 108 -13.91 -3.29 -4.65
CA ARG A 108 -12.95 -4.41 -4.69
C ARG A 108 -12.37 -4.75 -3.33
N ARG A 109 -12.52 -3.87 -2.37
CA ARG A 109 -12.22 -4.09 -0.95
C ARG A 109 -13.47 -3.80 -0.15
N SER A 110 -13.95 -4.79 0.61
CA SER A 110 -15.16 -4.66 1.40
C SER A 110 -14.88 -4.06 2.77
N ASN A 111 -15.58 -2.98 3.07
CA ASN A 111 -15.81 -2.40 4.40
C ASN A 111 -16.91 -1.34 4.20
N GLU A 112 -18.04 -1.51 4.84
CA GLU A 112 -19.24 -0.69 4.62
C GLU A 112 -18.94 0.81 4.79
N ALA A 113 -18.35 1.21 5.92
CA ALA A 113 -18.03 2.59 6.21
C ALA A 113 -17.06 3.21 5.18
N MET A 114 -15.96 2.50 4.88
CA MET A 114 -14.97 3.00 3.92
C MET A 114 -15.48 3.00 2.49
N THR A 115 -16.32 2.04 2.12
CA THR A 115 -16.97 2.03 0.80
C THR A 115 -17.93 3.22 0.66
N ALA A 116 -18.73 3.51 1.68
CA ALA A 116 -19.61 4.68 1.69
C ALA A 116 -18.83 5.99 1.54
N VAL A 117 -17.71 6.14 2.25
CA VAL A 117 -16.83 7.32 2.17
C VAL A 117 -16.16 7.42 0.80
N ALA A 118 -15.60 6.33 0.28
CA ALA A 118 -14.80 6.36 -0.94
C ALA A 118 -15.63 6.43 -2.23
N LYS A 119 -16.86 5.90 -2.23
CA LYS A 119 -17.73 5.79 -3.42
C LYS A 119 -17.96 7.11 -4.13
N THR A 120 -17.95 8.23 -3.41
CA THR A 120 -18.19 9.57 -3.98
C THR A 120 -16.90 10.30 -4.36
N MET A 121 -15.74 9.72 -4.07
CA MET A 121 -14.43 10.35 -4.34
C MET A 121 -14.10 10.35 -5.82
N LYS A 122 -13.62 11.49 -6.32
CA LYS A 122 -13.00 11.62 -7.64
C LYS A 122 -11.51 11.26 -7.56
N ASP A 123 -10.87 11.12 -8.70
CA ASP A 123 -9.42 10.81 -8.74
C ASP A 123 -8.57 11.87 -8.05
N ASP A 124 -8.96 13.15 -8.12
CA ASP A 124 -8.28 14.22 -7.39
C ASP A 124 -8.43 14.08 -5.89
N ASP A 125 -9.59 13.59 -5.42
CA ASP A 125 -9.80 13.30 -3.99
C ASP A 125 -8.89 12.17 -3.51
N LEU A 126 -8.77 11.09 -4.32
CA LEU A 126 -7.87 9.99 -3.98
C LEU A 126 -6.43 10.47 -3.85
N ARG A 127 -5.96 11.29 -4.79
CA ARG A 127 -4.62 11.89 -4.78
C ARG A 127 -4.42 12.83 -3.59
N GLY A 128 -5.38 13.73 -3.36
CA GLY A 128 -5.32 14.71 -2.29
C GLY A 128 -5.30 14.09 -0.90
N PHE A 129 -6.18 13.14 -0.63
CA PHE A 129 -6.17 12.41 0.64
C PHE A 129 -4.93 11.53 0.81
N ALA A 130 -4.44 10.88 -0.25
CA ALA A 130 -3.20 10.13 -0.20
C ALA A 130 -2.00 11.01 0.17
N ALA A 131 -1.93 12.24 -0.38
CA ALA A 131 -0.88 13.20 -0.04
C ALA A 131 -0.97 13.65 1.42
N VAL A 132 -2.17 13.88 1.95
CA VAL A 132 -2.36 14.20 3.38
C VAL A 132 -1.90 13.05 4.25
N ILE A 133 -2.26 11.80 3.91
CA ILE A 133 -1.86 10.60 4.68
C ILE A 133 -0.35 10.42 4.66
N ASP A 134 0.28 10.60 3.51
CA ASP A 134 1.74 10.49 3.34
C ASP A 134 2.51 11.51 4.18
N ALA A 135 1.93 12.69 4.37
CA ALA A 135 2.50 13.75 5.20
C ALA A 135 2.29 13.55 6.71
N LEU A 136 1.42 12.61 7.14
CA LEU A 136 1.23 12.33 8.56
C LEU A 136 2.46 11.63 9.12
N PRO A 137 3.08 12.15 10.20
CA PRO A 137 4.25 11.52 10.79
C PRO A 137 3.90 10.15 11.37
N ALA A 138 4.85 9.22 11.27
CA ALA A 138 4.72 7.94 11.94
C ALA A 138 4.68 8.16 13.46
N LEU A 139 3.67 7.59 14.11
CA LEU A 139 3.46 7.71 15.54
C LEU A 139 3.82 6.38 16.24
N PRO A 140 4.28 6.43 17.50
CA PRO A 140 4.47 5.23 18.30
C PRO A 140 3.20 4.37 18.33
N PRO A 141 3.30 3.05 18.55
CA PRO A 141 2.12 2.20 18.69
C PRO A 141 1.14 2.79 19.73
N ALA A 142 -0.15 2.61 19.50
CA ALA A 142 -1.13 2.93 20.55
C ALA A 142 -0.82 2.08 21.78
N PRO A 143 -1.04 2.62 23.00
CA PRO A 143 -0.86 1.84 24.23
C PRO A 143 -1.65 0.53 24.12
N ALA A 144 -0.96 -0.59 24.26
CA ALA A 144 -1.62 -1.89 24.30
C ALA A 144 -2.27 -2.10 25.67
N ALA A 145 -3.42 -2.80 25.69
CA ALA A 145 -4.10 -3.13 26.95
C ALA A 145 -3.20 -3.95 27.90
N THR A 146 -2.23 -4.68 27.34
CA THR A 146 -1.24 -5.45 28.10
C THR A 146 0.16 -5.18 27.57
N PRO A 147 1.19 -5.10 28.44
CA PRO A 147 2.58 -5.01 28.01
C PRO A 147 2.96 -6.13 27.05
N ALA A 148 3.97 -5.87 26.21
CA ALA A 148 4.51 -6.89 25.32
C ALA A 148 5.19 -8.02 26.15
N ASP A 149 4.81 -9.26 25.90
CA ASP A 149 5.52 -10.42 26.43
C ASP A 149 6.79 -10.67 25.60
N PRO A 150 7.99 -10.65 26.21
CA PRO A 150 9.24 -10.77 25.47
C PRO A 150 9.40 -12.10 24.73
N ALA A 151 8.95 -13.22 25.32
CA ALA A 151 9.09 -14.53 24.71
C ALA A 151 8.13 -14.65 23.51
N ARG A 152 6.91 -14.15 23.66
CA ARG A 152 5.93 -14.08 22.56
C ARG A 152 6.40 -13.19 21.42
N MET A 153 7.01 -12.04 21.73
CA MET A 153 7.62 -11.15 20.74
C MET A 153 8.78 -11.81 19.99
N ALA A 154 9.66 -12.51 20.70
CA ALA A 154 10.79 -13.21 20.09
C ALA A 154 10.30 -14.32 19.14
N LYS A 155 9.35 -15.14 19.57
CA LYS A 155 8.72 -16.19 18.73
C LYS A 155 8.07 -15.58 17.48
N ALA A 156 7.31 -14.50 17.64
CA ALA A 156 6.61 -13.86 16.54
C ALA A 156 7.55 -13.19 15.53
N ARG A 157 8.65 -12.62 16.00
CA ARG A 157 9.72 -12.09 15.14
C ARG A 157 10.36 -13.18 14.29
N GLU A 158 10.59 -14.35 14.88
CA GLU A 158 11.12 -15.49 14.13
C GLU A 158 10.14 -15.98 13.08
N LEU A 159 8.85 -16.09 13.39
CA LEU A 159 7.81 -16.39 12.42
C LEU A 159 7.76 -15.39 11.28
N ALA A 160 7.91 -14.09 11.56
CA ALA A 160 7.94 -13.06 10.53
C ALA A 160 9.11 -13.24 9.55
N ARG A 161 10.26 -13.73 10.01
CA ARG A 161 11.40 -14.09 9.16
C ARG A 161 11.17 -15.39 8.41
N GLN A 162 10.69 -16.42 9.08
CA GLN A 162 10.39 -17.72 8.50
C GLN A 162 9.39 -17.61 7.33
N HIS A 163 8.33 -16.83 7.49
CA HIS A 163 7.33 -16.56 6.46
C HIS A 163 7.70 -15.39 5.54
N LYS A 164 8.94 -14.89 5.62
CA LYS A 164 9.50 -13.84 4.74
C LYS A 164 8.72 -12.51 4.75
N CYS A 165 7.97 -12.23 5.81
CA CYS A 165 7.21 -10.99 5.92
C CYS A 165 8.12 -9.76 5.83
N VAL A 166 9.27 -9.82 6.50
CA VAL A 166 10.27 -8.75 6.53
C VAL A 166 10.92 -8.47 5.18
N PHE A 167 10.84 -9.40 4.22
CA PHE A 167 11.40 -9.20 2.88
C PHE A 167 10.72 -8.03 2.15
N CYS A 168 9.40 -7.90 2.28
CA CYS A 168 8.66 -6.80 1.68
C CYS A 168 8.39 -5.67 2.67
N HIS A 169 8.03 -6.00 3.93
CA HIS A 169 7.65 -5.00 4.92
C HIS A 169 8.83 -4.33 5.64
N GLY A 170 10.07 -4.81 5.42
CA GLY A 170 11.28 -4.35 6.11
C GLY A 170 11.42 -4.97 7.51
N ASP A 171 12.64 -4.95 8.05
CA ASP A 171 12.94 -5.47 9.39
C ASP A 171 12.26 -4.66 10.51
N ASP A 172 12.03 -3.39 10.25
CA ASP A 172 11.31 -2.45 11.14
C ASP A 172 9.81 -2.37 10.82
N LEU A 173 9.34 -3.18 9.87
CA LEU A 173 7.94 -3.22 9.41
C LEU A 173 7.41 -1.87 8.90
N SER A 174 8.31 -0.99 8.42
CA SER A 174 7.95 0.32 7.86
C SER A 174 7.35 0.24 6.48
N GLY A 175 7.61 -0.83 5.73
CA GLY A 175 7.19 -0.97 4.35
C GLY A 175 7.88 0.01 3.40
N GLY A 176 7.20 0.38 2.33
CA GLY A 176 7.66 1.38 1.36
C GLY A 176 6.74 1.45 0.16
N GLN A 177 6.46 2.64 -0.34
CA GLN A 177 5.59 2.88 -1.48
C GLN A 177 4.24 2.13 -1.40
N GLN A 178 4.07 1.04 -2.17
CA GLN A 178 2.85 0.23 -2.19
C GLN A 178 2.80 -0.85 -1.11
N VAL A 179 3.92 -1.15 -0.46
CA VAL A 179 3.97 -2.08 0.67
C VAL A 179 3.67 -1.29 1.95
N PRO A 180 2.59 -1.59 2.66
CA PRO A 180 2.18 -0.78 3.79
C PRO A 180 3.13 -0.89 4.98
N ARG A 181 3.24 0.20 5.72
CA ARG A 181 3.71 0.17 7.10
C ARG A 181 2.72 -0.67 7.93
N ILE A 182 3.24 -1.68 8.61
CA ILE A 182 2.48 -2.54 9.52
C ILE A 182 2.99 -2.49 10.96
N GLY A 183 4.20 -1.98 11.16
CA GLY A 183 4.74 -1.71 12.50
C GLY A 183 3.92 -0.64 13.23
N GLY A 184 3.53 -0.92 14.48
CA GLY A 184 2.71 -0.03 15.28
C GLY A 184 1.25 0.08 14.87
N GLN A 185 0.79 -0.72 13.93
CA GLN A 185 -0.60 -0.75 13.50
C GLN A 185 -1.48 -1.47 14.53
N ARG A 186 -2.77 -1.18 14.57
CA ARG A 186 -3.72 -1.79 15.50
C ARG A 186 -3.80 -3.31 15.34
N GLU A 187 -3.69 -4.03 16.45
CA GLU A 187 -3.64 -5.50 16.45
C GLU A 187 -4.90 -6.13 15.86
N GLU A 188 -6.09 -5.60 16.23
CA GLU A 188 -7.37 -6.11 15.74
C GLU A 188 -7.47 -5.98 14.23
N TYR A 189 -7.08 -4.81 13.70
CA TYR A 189 -7.07 -4.55 12.25
C TYR A 189 -6.07 -5.46 11.52
N LEU A 190 -4.87 -5.67 12.08
CA LEU A 190 -3.89 -6.58 11.49
C LEU A 190 -4.39 -8.02 11.46
N ARG A 191 -4.97 -8.49 12.57
CA ARG A 191 -5.56 -9.84 12.67
C ARG A 191 -6.65 -10.05 11.64
N GLU A 192 -7.61 -9.15 11.56
CA GLU A 192 -8.68 -9.18 10.56
C GLU A 192 -8.12 -9.17 9.13
N SER A 193 -7.16 -8.30 8.87
CA SER A 193 -6.53 -8.19 7.56
C SER A 193 -5.82 -9.46 7.13
N LEU A 194 -5.00 -10.06 8.00
CA LEU A 194 -4.26 -11.28 7.72
C LEU A 194 -5.21 -12.47 7.48
N ARG A 195 -6.24 -12.60 8.31
CA ARG A 195 -7.28 -13.63 8.14
C ARG A 195 -8.08 -13.40 6.86
N GLY A 196 -8.38 -12.13 6.53
CA GLY A 196 -9.06 -11.77 5.30
C GLY A 196 -8.25 -12.11 4.04
N PHE A 197 -6.94 -11.90 4.04
CA PHE A 197 -6.06 -12.34 2.95
C PHE A 197 -6.04 -13.87 2.83
N LYS A 198 -5.93 -14.59 3.94
CA LYS A 198 -5.90 -16.06 3.96
C LYS A 198 -7.21 -16.66 3.46
N SER A 199 -8.36 -16.09 3.81
CA SER A 199 -9.68 -16.57 3.38
C SER A 199 -10.10 -16.06 2.00
N GLY A 200 -9.37 -15.13 1.39
CA GLY A 200 -9.75 -14.48 0.13
C GLY A 200 -10.83 -13.40 0.29
N GLN A 201 -11.33 -13.15 1.49
CA GLN A 201 -12.34 -12.08 1.75
C GLN A 201 -11.76 -10.67 1.61
N ARG A 202 -10.44 -10.52 1.76
CA ARG A 202 -9.72 -9.29 1.48
C ARG A 202 -8.80 -9.49 0.29
N PRO A 203 -9.27 -9.28 -0.94
CA PRO A 203 -8.38 -9.30 -2.08
C PRO A 203 -7.38 -8.15 -1.98
N GLY A 204 -6.10 -8.43 -2.22
CA GLY A 204 -5.08 -7.40 -2.37
C GLY A 204 -5.15 -6.75 -3.75
N TYR A 205 -4.36 -5.69 -3.94
CA TYR A 205 -4.11 -5.15 -5.28
C TYR A 205 -3.37 -6.18 -6.16
N THR A 206 -2.51 -6.96 -5.51
CA THR A 206 -1.82 -8.14 -6.08
C THR A 206 -2.11 -9.37 -5.23
N GLN A 207 -1.79 -10.56 -5.72
CA GLN A 207 -1.92 -11.81 -4.97
C GLN A 207 -0.85 -12.01 -3.88
N ALA A 208 0.15 -11.11 -3.81
CA ALA A 208 1.33 -11.28 -2.95
C ALA A 208 0.98 -11.60 -1.49
N MET A 209 0.04 -10.86 -0.87
CA MET A 209 -0.34 -11.12 0.51
C MET A 209 -1.15 -12.42 0.67
N THR A 210 -2.03 -12.74 -0.27
CA THR A 210 -2.80 -14.00 -0.27
C THR A 210 -1.86 -15.20 -0.35
N GLU A 211 -0.86 -15.14 -1.22
CA GLU A 211 0.16 -16.17 -1.36
C GLU A 211 1.04 -16.27 -0.11
N ALA A 212 1.51 -15.14 0.42
CA ALA A 212 2.38 -15.08 1.60
C ALA A 212 1.74 -15.72 2.84
N VAL A 213 0.42 -15.56 3.03
CA VAL A 213 -0.27 -16.10 4.21
C VAL A 213 -0.95 -17.46 3.96
N SER A 214 -0.89 -18.00 2.76
CA SER A 214 -1.61 -19.21 2.36
C SER A 214 -1.29 -20.42 3.26
N GLN A 215 -0.03 -20.61 3.64
CA GLN A 215 0.47 -21.71 4.44
C GLN A 215 0.65 -21.36 5.94
N VAL A 216 0.34 -20.11 6.34
CA VAL A 216 0.46 -19.66 7.73
C VAL A 216 -0.77 -20.08 8.50
N SER A 217 -0.63 -20.72 9.68
CA SER A 217 -1.79 -21.08 10.51
C SER A 217 -2.49 -19.86 11.08
N VAL A 218 -3.74 -20.01 11.53
CA VAL A 218 -4.51 -18.89 12.12
C VAL A 218 -3.85 -18.40 13.41
N GLU A 219 -3.30 -19.31 14.20
CA GLU A 219 -2.58 -19.01 15.43
C GLU A 219 -1.30 -18.23 15.16
N GLU A 220 -0.57 -18.58 14.10
CA GLU A 220 0.61 -17.84 13.65
C GLU A 220 0.24 -16.46 13.11
N LEU A 221 -0.88 -16.33 12.36
CA LEU A 221 -1.37 -15.02 11.92
C LEU A 221 -1.70 -14.10 13.10
N ASP A 222 -2.30 -14.63 14.16
CA ASP A 222 -2.60 -13.86 15.37
C ASP A 222 -1.31 -13.43 16.10
N LEU A 223 -0.30 -14.30 16.10
CA LEU A 223 1.00 -13.99 16.68
C LEU A 223 1.76 -12.95 15.86
N LEU A 224 1.69 -13.01 14.54
CA LEU A 224 2.25 -12.01 13.62
C LEU A 224 1.56 -10.65 13.77
N ALA A 225 0.23 -10.63 13.93
CA ALA A 225 -0.52 -9.40 14.23
C ALA A 225 -0.09 -8.78 15.57
N TYR A 226 0.04 -9.61 16.61
CA TYR A 226 0.54 -9.20 17.92
C TYR A 226 1.94 -8.56 17.84
N TYR A 227 2.86 -9.17 17.09
CA TYR A 227 4.22 -8.68 16.87
C TYR A 227 4.21 -7.33 16.16
N ALA A 228 3.57 -7.26 14.99
CA ALA A 228 3.56 -6.03 14.20
C ALA A 228 2.94 -4.86 14.94
N ALA A 229 1.86 -5.10 15.70
CA ALA A 229 1.19 -4.05 16.48
C ALA A 229 2.09 -3.45 17.59
N ARG A 230 3.03 -4.23 18.11
CA ARG A 230 3.95 -3.83 19.20
C ARG A 230 5.36 -3.50 18.73
N SER A 231 5.63 -3.68 17.44
CA SER A 231 6.92 -3.32 16.87
C SER A 231 7.11 -1.80 16.95
N PRO A 232 8.30 -1.34 17.39
CA PRO A 232 8.60 0.08 17.43
C PRO A 232 8.52 0.66 16.01
N VAL A 233 7.97 1.85 15.92
CA VAL A 233 7.96 2.61 14.67
C VAL A 233 9.28 3.36 14.60
N ALA A 234 10.10 3.08 13.60
CA ALA A 234 11.26 3.91 13.33
C ALA A 234 10.78 5.33 13.06
N SER A 235 11.22 6.26 13.87
CA SER A 235 10.99 7.69 13.63
C SER A 235 11.72 8.02 12.31
N GLY A 236 10.99 8.14 11.22
CA GLY A 236 11.56 8.51 9.93
C GLY A 236 12.28 9.84 10.08
N ALA A 237 13.54 9.90 9.75
CA ALA A 237 14.29 11.12 9.51
C ALA A 237 13.69 11.79 8.25
N GLY A 238 12.57 12.49 8.43
CA GLY A 238 11.82 13.12 7.34
C GLY A 238 10.69 14.01 7.83
N ALA A 239 10.46 14.10 9.14
CA ALA A 239 9.53 15.07 9.70
C ALA A 239 10.19 16.46 9.72
N ALA A 240 10.21 17.14 8.57
CA ALA A 240 10.29 18.59 8.56
C ALA A 240 9.09 19.07 9.39
N SER A 241 9.40 19.80 10.47
CA SER A 241 8.50 20.36 11.46
C SER A 241 7.24 20.98 10.84
N ALA A 242 6.13 20.27 10.88
CA ALA A 242 4.84 20.91 10.74
C ALA A 242 4.53 21.65 12.05
N PRO A 243 4.13 22.93 12.03
CA PRO A 243 3.78 23.66 13.23
C PRO A 243 2.58 23.01 13.92
N PRO A 244 2.51 23.05 15.27
CA PRO A 244 1.40 22.49 16.01
C PRO A 244 0.10 23.22 15.61
N MET A 245 -0.90 22.46 15.19
CA MET A 245 -2.23 22.98 14.93
C MET A 245 -2.81 23.55 16.24
N ALA A 246 -3.13 24.83 16.23
CA ALA A 246 -3.78 25.50 17.35
C ALA A 246 -5.15 24.86 17.64
N PRO A 247 -5.55 24.73 18.92
CA PRO A 247 -6.86 24.18 19.26
C PRO A 247 -7.96 25.10 18.74
N ALA A 248 -8.95 24.50 18.10
CA ALA A 248 -10.15 25.20 17.68
C ALA A 248 -10.85 25.81 18.89
N LYS A 249 -11.00 27.14 18.90
CA LYS A 249 -11.79 27.83 19.93
C LYS A 249 -13.26 27.40 19.77
N ARG A 250 -13.82 26.94 20.88
CA ARG A 250 -15.26 26.71 21.02
C ARG A 250 -16.03 28.03 20.94
#